data_9f91004f13f8ab4c2da52eaba287c1b8
#
_entry.id   9f91004f13f8ab4c2da52eaba287c1b8
#
_cell.length_a   1.000
_cell.length_b   1.000
_cell.length_c   1.000
_cell.angle_alpha   90.00
_cell.angle_beta   90.00
_cell.angle_gamma   90.00
#
_symmetry.space_group_name_H-M   'P 1'
#
loop_
_entity.id
_entity.type
_entity.pdbx_description
1 polymer ?
#
loop_
_entity_poly.entity_id
_entity_poly.type
_entity_poly.pdbx_seq_one_letter_code
_entity_poly.pdbx_strand_id
1 'polypeptide(L)'
;MGTIYDAKRIIEENQIEEIIYTSRKEAKKYSEQIVELKLDGIEVTDYLSFLEQIEGKIDVNKIDDLWVVTSDGFTVLNNTVQKRIKRLFDIVTAIIIFILSLPFMIVTYIFVKLDVGIKYLFTNPMKIIRNPAFFKQKRIGFRGKEFEIIKFRSMKIHDPSKFSKYASEHDDRITKFGKFMRKMRLDELPQLINVLRGDMSFVGPRPEWNELGRDYEKKIKNYKLRYGVVPGLTGWAQVMYPYGASVDDAARKLEYDLYYIKHQDFVMDLVVFFKTMKIVLFGKGM
;
A
#
# COMPACT_ATOMS: atom_id res chain seq x y z
N MET A 1 37.10 20.63 -7.69
CA MET A 1 36.36 19.95 -8.75
C MET A 1 37.39 19.38 -9.73
N GLY A 2 37.21 18.12 -10.15
CA GLY A 2 38.11 17.43 -11.07
C GLY A 2 37.32 16.88 -12.27
N THR A 3 38.06 16.24 -13.16
CA THR A 3 37.49 15.46 -14.26
C THR A 3 37.32 14.00 -13.82
N ILE A 4 36.65 13.17 -14.62
CA ILE A 4 36.52 11.74 -14.34
C ILE A 4 37.90 11.05 -14.24
N TYR A 5 38.94 11.59 -14.91
CA TYR A 5 40.33 11.10 -14.84
C TYR A 5 40.98 11.39 -13.50
N ASP A 6 40.49 12.38 -12.74
CA ASP A 6 40.91 12.68 -11.38
C ASP A 6 40.17 11.85 -10.34
N ALA A 7 39.14 11.09 -10.75
CA ALA A 7 38.22 10.42 -9.83
C ALA A 7 38.94 9.49 -8.86
N LYS A 8 39.88 8.65 -9.36
CA LYS A 8 40.60 7.68 -8.52
C LYS A 8 41.40 8.39 -7.40
N ARG A 9 42.12 9.45 -7.74
CA ARG A 9 42.86 10.27 -6.77
C ARG A 9 41.91 10.92 -5.74
N ILE A 10 40.80 11.52 -6.20
CA ILE A 10 39.82 12.18 -5.32
C ILE A 10 39.18 11.17 -4.36
N ILE A 11 38.89 9.98 -4.84
CA ILE A 11 38.28 8.87 -4.06
C ILE A 11 39.28 8.45 -2.95
N GLU A 12 40.53 8.21 -3.29
CA GLU A 12 41.58 7.81 -2.33
C GLU A 12 41.85 8.90 -1.29
N GLU A 13 42.01 10.17 -1.72
CA GLU A 13 42.25 11.30 -0.84
C GLU A 13 41.10 11.57 0.16
N ASN A 14 39.84 11.28 -0.23
CA ASN A 14 38.68 11.61 0.57
C ASN A 14 37.94 10.37 1.12
N GLN A 15 38.49 9.16 0.92
CA GLN A 15 37.92 7.89 1.36
C GLN A 15 36.43 7.73 0.92
N ILE A 16 36.15 7.99 -0.36
CA ILE A 16 34.80 7.91 -0.94
C ILE A 16 34.48 6.45 -1.19
N GLU A 17 33.35 5.99 -0.68
CA GLU A 17 32.85 4.61 -0.82
C GLU A 17 31.86 4.47 -1.96
N GLU A 18 31.10 5.54 -2.29
CA GLU A 18 30.05 5.54 -3.30
C GLU A 18 30.17 6.75 -4.24
N ILE A 19 29.90 6.51 -5.53
CA ILE A 19 29.80 7.54 -6.58
C ILE A 19 28.39 7.49 -7.19
N ILE A 20 27.78 8.67 -7.30
CA ILE A 20 26.46 8.82 -7.90
C ILE A 20 26.59 9.56 -9.23
N TYR A 21 26.22 8.90 -10.34
CA TYR A 21 26.14 9.58 -11.61
C TYR A 21 24.72 10.09 -11.91
N THR A 22 24.61 11.34 -12.39
CA THR A 22 23.33 12.02 -12.62
C THR A 22 22.83 11.89 -14.06
N SER A 23 23.69 11.51 -15.00
CA SER A 23 23.38 11.42 -16.42
C SER A 23 23.86 10.10 -17.01
N ARG A 24 22.95 9.25 -17.44
CA ARG A 24 23.27 7.99 -18.15
C ARG A 24 24.02 8.25 -19.46
N LYS A 25 23.70 9.37 -20.16
CA LYS A 25 24.41 9.74 -21.40
C LYS A 25 25.88 10.06 -21.14
N GLU A 26 26.15 10.82 -20.07
CA GLU A 26 27.54 11.13 -19.69
C GLU A 26 28.25 9.89 -19.13
N ALA A 27 27.61 9.11 -18.27
CA ALA A 27 28.18 7.86 -17.74
C ALA A 27 28.59 6.89 -18.86
N LYS A 28 27.81 6.82 -19.96
CA LYS A 28 28.16 5.99 -21.11
C LYS A 28 29.46 6.42 -21.79
N LYS A 29 29.81 7.72 -21.80
CA LYS A 29 31.05 8.20 -22.38
C LYS A 29 32.27 7.76 -21.57
N TYR A 30 32.09 7.57 -20.29
CA TYR A 30 33.15 7.24 -19.32
C TYR A 30 32.96 5.83 -18.74
N SER A 31 32.34 4.93 -19.52
CA SER A 31 32.02 3.59 -19.05
C SER A 31 33.24 2.78 -18.63
N GLU A 32 34.40 2.92 -19.31
CA GLU A 32 35.63 2.22 -18.94
C GLU A 32 36.11 2.65 -17.56
N GLN A 33 36.18 3.95 -17.31
CA GLN A 33 36.61 4.50 -16.02
C GLN A 33 35.64 4.11 -14.89
N ILE A 34 34.35 4.13 -15.17
CA ILE A 34 33.31 3.71 -14.20
C ILE A 34 33.46 2.23 -13.86
N VAL A 35 33.75 1.37 -14.86
CA VAL A 35 33.98 -0.06 -14.63
C VAL A 35 35.23 -0.28 -13.81
N GLU A 36 36.34 0.44 -14.08
CA GLU A 36 37.57 0.37 -13.27
C GLU A 36 37.31 0.72 -11.80
N LEU A 37 36.59 1.83 -11.54
CA LEU A 37 36.22 2.23 -10.17
C LEU A 37 35.39 1.16 -9.46
N LYS A 38 34.46 0.52 -10.18
CA LYS A 38 33.65 -0.57 -9.63
C LYS A 38 34.52 -1.81 -9.33
N LEU A 39 35.52 -2.12 -10.15
CA LEU A 39 36.47 -3.20 -9.91
C LEU A 39 37.40 -2.90 -8.73
N ASP A 40 37.70 -1.63 -8.49
CA ASP A 40 38.46 -1.16 -7.31
C ASP A 40 37.61 -1.17 -6.01
N GLY A 41 36.33 -1.62 -6.09
CA GLY A 41 35.44 -1.80 -4.92
C GLY A 41 34.58 -0.58 -4.58
N ILE A 42 34.57 0.44 -5.44
CA ILE A 42 33.71 1.63 -5.24
C ILE A 42 32.29 1.32 -5.71
N GLU A 43 31.32 1.63 -4.88
CA GLU A 43 29.91 1.51 -5.27
C GLU A 43 29.56 2.61 -6.29
N VAL A 44 28.96 2.22 -7.41
CA VAL A 44 28.57 3.16 -8.47
C VAL A 44 27.09 3.02 -8.74
N THR A 45 26.35 4.07 -8.39
CA THR A 45 24.89 4.09 -8.40
C THR A 45 24.37 5.23 -9.29
N ASP A 46 23.29 5.00 -10.03
CA ASP A 46 22.62 6.11 -10.71
C ASP A 46 21.78 6.93 -9.73
N TYR A 47 21.63 8.22 -10.03
CA TYR A 47 20.94 9.17 -9.16
C TYR A 47 19.49 8.76 -8.81
N LEU A 48 18.75 8.13 -9.72
CA LEU A 48 17.38 7.72 -9.46
C LEU A 48 17.36 6.54 -8.47
N SER A 49 18.25 5.57 -8.66
CA SER A 49 18.41 4.43 -7.74
C SER A 49 18.89 4.88 -6.34
N PHE A 50 19.79 5.85 -6.28
CA PHE A 50 20.22 6.46 -5.02
C PHE A 50 19.07 7.14 -4.28
N LEU A 51 18.28 7.97 -4.97
CA LEU A 51 17.09 8.60 -4.36
C LEU A 51 16.06 7.56 -3.92
N GLU A 52 15.87 6.53 -4.71
CA GLU A 52 14.97 5.44 -4.39
C GLU A 52 15.35 4.73 -3.08
N GLN A 53 16.64 4.46 -2.86
CA GLN A 53 17.13 3.85 -1.62
C GLN A 53 16.92 4.75 -0.40
N ILE A 54 17.20 6.05 -0.52
CA ILE A 54 17.07 7.01 0.58
C ILE A 54 15.60 7.30 0.92
N GLU A 55 14.78 7.55 -0.10
CA GLU A 55 13.42 8.02 0.08
C GLU A 55 12.40 6.88 0.24
N GLY A 56 12.77 5.65 -0.15
CA GLY A 56 11.88 4.49 -0.14
C GLY A 56 10.68 4.64 -1.07
N LYS A 57 10.85 5.37 -2.19
CA LYS A 57 9.81 5.62 -3.20
C LYS A 57 10.43 5.79 -4.59
N ILE A 58 9.62 5.67 -5.63
CA ILE A 58 10.02 5.83 -7.04
C ILE A 58 9.26 7.00 -7.64
N ASP A 59 9.95 8.05 -8.07
CA ASP A 59 9.33 9.22 -8.71
C ASP A 59 8.72 8.84 -10.07
N VAL A 60 7.38 8.78 -10.10
CA VAL A 60 6.62 8.37 -11.30
C VAL A 60 6.77 9.29 -12.49
N ASN A 61 7.20 10.54 -12.28
CA ASN A 61 7.42 11.50 -13.35
C ASN A 61 8.77 11.30 -14.04
N LYS A 62 9.73 10.66 -13.38
CA LYS A 62 11.10 10.43 -13.88
C LYS A 62 11.27 9.06 -14.54
N ILE A 63 10.29 8.16 -14.41
CA ILE A 63 10.32 6.83 -15.01
C ILE A 63 9.56 6.82 -16.34
N ASP A 64 10.07 6.05 -17.29
CA ASP A 64 9.42 5.71 -18.55
C ASP A 64 9.11 4.22 -18.63
N ASP A 65 8.43 3.79 -19.68
CA ASP A 65 8.07 2.38 -19.86
C ASP A 65 9.32 1.50 -20.02
N LEU A 66 10.38 2.04 -20.63
CA LEU A 66 11.64 1.31 -20.79
C LEU A 66 12.33 1.10 -19.45
N TRP A 67 12.26 2.09 -18.54
CA TRP A 67 12.79 1.94 -17.18
C TRP A 67 12.13 0.77 -16.43
N VAL A 68 10.80 0.63 -16.55
CA VAL A 68 10.07 -0.49 -15.90
C VAL A 68 10.56 -1.85 -16.41
N VAL A 69 10.90 -1.93 -17.69
CA VAL A 69 11.38 -3.18 -18.32
C VAL A 69 12.85 -3.48 -18.01
N THR A 70 13.68 -2.43 -17.91
CA THR A 70 15.15 -2.57 -17.83
C THR A 70 15.72 -2.39 -16.41
N SER A 71 14.92 -1.87 -15.46
CA SER A 71 15.38 -1.71 -14.08
C SER A 71 15.47 -3.05 -13.36
N ASP A 72 16.49 -3.20 -12.53
CA ASP A 72 16.58 -4.33 -11.63
C ASP A 72 15.43 -4.33 -10.62
N GLY A 73 15.07 -5.51 -10.11
CA GLY A 73 13.94 -5.67 -9.20
C GLY A 73 12.68 -6.19 -9.91
N PHE A 74 11.52 -5.91 -9.38
CA PHE A 74 10.23 -6.44 -9.86
C PHE A 74 10.18 -7.98 -9.93
N THR A 75 11.06 -8.65 -9.18
CA THR A 75 11.22 -10.12 -9.20
C THR A 75 9.94 -10.84 -8.82
N VAL A 76 9.12 -10.23 -7.97
CA VAL A 76 7.80 -10.76 -7.56
C VAL A 76 6.87 -10.99 -8.75
N LEU A 77 6.99 -10.21 -9.82
CA LEU A 77 6.12 -10.36 -11.00
C LEU A 77 6.33 -11.71 -11.71
N ASN A 78 7.51 -12.32 -11.59
CA ASN A 78 7.91 -13.54 -12.29
C ASN A 78 8.24 -14.71 -11.34
N ASN A 79 8.55 -14.47 -10.07
CA ASN A 79 8.97 -15.49 -9.12
C ASN A 79 7.79 -16.25 -8.50
N THR A 80 7.51 -17.45 -8.99
CA THR A 80 6.41 -18.30 -8.52
C THR A 80 6.62 -18.79 -7.08
N VAL A 81 7.87 -19.07 -6.69
CA VAL A 81 8.19 -19.55 -5.34
C VAL A 81 7.90 -18.45 -4.32
N GLN A 82 8.38 -17.24 -4.59
CA GLN A 82 8.14 -16.09 -3.73
C GLN A 82 6.63 -15.81 -3.55
N LYS A 83 5.84 -15.90 -4.64
CA LYS A 83 4.37 -15.77 -4.57
C LYS A 83 3.72 -16.85 -3.69
N ARG A 84 4.21 -18.09 -3.73
CA ARG A 84 3.69 -19.19 -2.89
C ARG A 84 4.03 -18.97 -1.42
N ILE A 85 5.28 -18.59 -1.11
CA ILE A 85 5.72 -18.27 0.26
C ILE A 85 4.87 -17.13 0.82
N LYS A 86 4.72 -16.04 0.05
CA LYS A 86 3.87 -14.93 0.43
C LYS A 86 2.43 -15.37 0.69
N ARG A 87 1.86 -16.18 -0.19
CA ARG A 87 0.50 -16.68 -0.01
C ARG A 87 0.34 -17.54 1.24
N LEU A 88 1.31 -18.38 1.56
CA LEU A 88 1.32 -19.15 2.81
C LEU A 88 1.37 -18.22 4.03
N PHE A 89 2.24 -17.23 4.01
CA PHE A 89 2.31 -16.20 5.06
C PHE A 89 0.97 -15.47 5.22
N ASP A 90 0.34 -15.03 4.13
CA ASP A 90 -0.96 -14.36 4.15
C ASP A 90 -2.03 -15.23 4.81
N ILE A 91 -2.12 -16.51 4.44
CA ILE A 91 -3.12 -17.45 4.99
C ILE A 91 -2.89 -17.67 6.48
N VAL A 92 -1.65 -18.00 6.88
CA VAL A 92 -1.30 -18.26 8.29
C VAL A 92 -1.58 -17.03 9.15
N THR A 93 -1.10 -15.86 8.72
CA THR A 93 -1.30 -14.60 9.43
C THR A 93 -2.80 -14.23 9.51
N ALA A 94 -3.54 -14.38 8.42
CA ALA A 94 -4.97 -14.11 8.40
C ALA A 94 -5.76 -15.04 9.34
N ILE A 95 -5.44 -16.33 9.41
CA ILE A 95 -6.09 -17.29 10.32
C ILE A 95 -5.79 -16.92 11.78
N ILE A 96 -4.53 -16.65 12.11
CA ILE A 96 -4.14 -16.28 13.49
C ILE A 96 -4.89 -15.01 13.92
N ILE A 97 -4.84 -13.95 13.09
CA ILE A 97 -5.50 -12.69 13.43
C ILE A 97 -7.03 -12.87 13.46
N PHE A 98 -7.60 -13.66 12.56
CA PHE A 98 -9.04 -13.93 12.54
C PHE A 98 -9.49 -14.60 13.85
N ILE A 99 -8.78 -15.64 14.30
CA ILE A 99 -9.10 -16.35 15.56
C ILE A 99 -8.96 -15.40 16.77
N LEU A 100 -7.86 -14.65 16.85
CA LEU A 100 -7.62 -13.72 17.96
C LEU A 100 -8.61 -12.55 17.97
N SER A 101 -9.04 -12.09 16.79
CA SER A 101 -9.99 -10.98 16.67
C SER A 101 -11.45 -11.39 16.74
N LEU A 102 -11.76 -12.69 16.72
CA LEU A 102 -13.14 -13.21 16.69
C LEU A 102 -14.04 -12.66 17.83
N PRO A 103 -13.60 -12.60 19.09
CA PRO A 103 -14.39 -11.99 20.16
C PRO A 103 -14.74 -10.53 19.88
N PHE A 104 -13.76 -9.75 19.39
CA PHE A 104 -13.95 -8.34 19.03
C PHE A 104 -14.89 -8.19 17.84
N MET A 105 -14.79 -9.08 16.86
CA MET A 105 -15.69 -9.09 15.69
C MET A 105 -17.13 -9.38 16.09
N ILE A 106 -17.37 -10.32 17.01
CA ILE A 106 -18.71 -10.64 17.53
C ILE A 106 -19.28 -9.43 18.26
N VAL A 107 -18.53 -8.83 19.15
CA VAL A 107 -18.95 -7.62 19.89
C VAL A 107 -19.26 -6.50 18.92
N THR A 108 -18.35 -6.23 17.95
CA THR A 108 -18.55 -5.22 16.91
C THR A 108 -19.81 -5.48 16.08
N TYR A 109 -20.04 -6.73 15.68
CA TYR A 109 -21.24 -7.12 14.95
C TYR A 109 -22.51 -6.77 15.72
N ILE A 110 -22.58 -7.11 17.02
CA ILE A 110 -23.72 -6.81 17.88
C ILE A 110 -23.96 -5.30 17.97
N PHE A 111 -22.91 -4.51 18.23
CA PHE A 111 -23.05 -3.04 18.32
C PHE A 111 -23.49 -2.40 17.00
N VAL A 112 -22.96 -2.85 15.86
CA VAL A 112 -23.41 -2.37 14.55
C VAL A 112 -24.87 -2.73 14.29
N LYS A 113 -25.33 -3.91 14.70
CA LYS A 113 -26.74 -4.31 14.62
C LYS A 113 -27.64 -3.41 15.47
N LEU A 114 -27.20 -3.06 16.68
CA LEU A 114 -27.95 -2.23 17.63
C LEU A 114 -27.91 -0.72 17.31
N ASP A 115 -27.09 -0.29 16.37
CA ASP A 115 -26.92 1.12 15.98
C ASP A 115 -28.20 1.81 15.51
N VAL A 116 -29.21 1.07 15.04
CA VAL A 116 -30.54 1.59 14.75
C VAL A 116 -31.34 2.01 16.00
N GLY A 117 -30.90 1.60 17.18
CA GLY A 117 -31.45 1.94 18.47
C GLY A 117 -31.86 0.73 19.28
N ILE A 118 -31.32 0.61 20.49
CA ILE A 118 -31.54 -0.50 21.42
C ILE A 118 -33.02 -0.69 21.77
N LYS A 119 -33.83 0.40 21.72
CA LYS A 119 -35.26 0.34 21.93
C LYS A 119 -36.00 -0.65 21.00
N TYR A 120 -35.45 -0.86 19.78
CA TYR A 120 -36.04 -1.78 18.81
C TYR A 120 -35.86 -3.24 19.19
N LEU A 121 -34.99 -3.58 20.16
CA LEU A 121 -34.87 -4.93 20.68
C LEU A 121 -36.22 -5.41 21.30
N PHE A 122 -36.95 -4.50 21.93
CA PHE A 122 -38.20 -4.79 22.63
C PHE A 122 -39.44 -4.40 21.84
N THR A 123 -39.33 -3.41 20.92
CA THR A 123 -40.49 -2.90 20.17
C THR A 123 -40.63 -3.46 18.75
N ASN A 124 -39.51 -3.68 18.06
CA ASN A 124 -39.49 -4.23 16.70
C ASN A 124 -38.13 -4.90 16.39
N PRO A 125 -37.92 -6.13 16.90
CA PRO A 125 -36.61 -6.82 16.73
C PRO A 125 -36.25 -7.06 15.25
N MET A 126 -37.25 -7.15 14.36
CA MET A 126 -37.00 -7.29 12.91
C MET A 126 -36.23 -6.12 12.32
N LYS A 127 -36.34 -4.93 12.91
CA LYS A 127 -35.56 -3.75 12.45
C LYS A 127 -34.07 -3.92 12.75
N ILE A 128 -33.70 -4.56 13.85
CA ILE A 128 -32.32 -4.90 14.19
C ILE A 128 -31.81 -6.02 13.28
N ILE A 129 -32.59 -7.07 13.08
CA ILE A 129 -32.24 -8.21 12.22
C ILE A 129 -31.96 -7.74 10.78
N ARG A 130 -32.82 -6.87 10.23
CA ARG A 130 -32.69 -6.33 8.87
C ARG A 130 -31.58 -5.27 8.73
N ASN A 131 -31.07 -4.71 9.83
CA ASN A 131 -30.01 -3.72 9.79
C ASN A 131 -28.69 -4.36 9.27
N PRO A 132 -28.13 -3.92 8.11
CA PRO A 132 -26.93 -4.52 7.58
C PRO A 132 -25.72 -4.25 8.48
N ALA A 133 -25.02 -5.30 8.92
CA ALA A 133 -23.79 -5.16 9.71
C ALA A 133 -22.55 -4.96 8.84
N PHE A 134 -22.59 -5.47 7.63
CA PHE A 134 -21.47 -5.40 6.69
C PHE A 134 -21.75 -4.40 5.59
N PHE A 135 -20.66 -3.73 5.18
CA PHE A 135 -20.59 -2.89 4.00
C PHE A 135 -19.70 -3.59 2.96
N LYS A 136 -20.18 -3.59 1.72
CA LYS A 136 -19.44 -4.14 0.59
C LYS A 136 -19.23 -3.06 -0.46
N GLN A 137 -18.05 -3.04 -1.06
CA GLN A 137 -17.72 -2.08 -2.11
C GLN A 137 -16.78 -2.72 -3.13
N LYS A 138 -17.05 -2.48 -4.42
CA LYS A 138 -16.17 -2.92 -5.49
C LYS A 138 -14.85 -2.16 -5.48
N ARG A 139 -13.76 -2.90 -5.55
CA ARG A 139 -12.38 -2.40 -5.59
C ARG A 139 -11.65 -3.00 -6.77
N ILE A 140 -10.60 -2.32 -7.24
CA ILE A 140 -9.71 -2.85 -8.27
C ILE A 140 -8.62 -3.68 -7.59
N GLY A 141 -8.50 -4.94 -8.01
CA GLY A 141 -7.55 -5.91 -7.51
C GLY A 141 -6.48 -6.29 -8.51
N PHE A 142 -5.91 -7.48 -8.30
CA PHE A 142 -4.84 -8.02 -9.14
C PHE A 142 -5.20 -8.07 -10.61
N ARG A 143 -4.29 -7.58 -11.46
CA ARG A 143 -4.46 -7.45 -12.93
C ARG A 143 -5.70 -6.63 -13.33
N GLY A 144 -6.11 -5.67 -12.48
CA GLY A 144 -7.25 -4.80 -12.78
C GLY A 144 -8.62 -5.46 -12.65
N LYS A 145 -8.70 -6.69 -12.11
CA LYS A 145 -9.97 -7.39 -11.85
C LYS A 145 -10.67 -6.78 -10.64
N GLU A 146 -11.96 -6.57 -10.72
CA GLU A 146 -12.76 -6.09 -9.61
C GLU A 146 -13.08 -7.21 -8.63
N PHE A 147 -13.09 -6.86 -7.34
CA PHE A 147 -13.55 -7.73 -6.25
C PHE A 147 -14.34 -6.91 -5.22
N GLU A 148 -15.10 -7.56 -4.36
CA GLU A 148 -15.84 -6.90 -3.28
C GLU A 148 -15.04 -6.94 -1.97
N ILE A 149 -14.65 -5.78 -1.46
CA ILE A 149 -14.10 -5.63 -0.11
C ILE A 149 -15.23 -5.72 0.92
N ILE A 150 -14.98 -6.41 2.04
CA ILE A 150 -15.96 -6.60 3.12
C ILE A 150 -15.48 -5.85 4.36
N LYS A 151 -16.33 -4.95 4.90
CA LYS A 151 -16.06 -4.20 6.13
C LYS A 151 -17.25 -4.22 7.07
N PHE A 152 -17.07 -3.96 8.35
CA PHE A 152 -18.19 -3.56 9.19
C PHE A 152 -18.68 -2.17 8.77
N ARG A 153 -20.00 -2.00 8.79
CA ARG A 153 -20.61 -0.72 8.48
C ARG A 153 -20.35 0.29 9.61
N SER A 154 -19.61 1.34 9.33
CA SER A 154 -19.28 2.42 10.25
C SER A 154 -20.06 3.71 9.99
N MET A 155 -20.89 3.72 8.94
CA MET A 155 -21.70 4.88 8.53
C MET A 155 -23.20 4.56 8.57
N LYS A 156 -24.02 5.60 8.75
CA LYS A 156 -25.48 5.52 8.56
C LYS A 156 -25.78 5.11 7.12
N ILE A 157 -26.89 4.42 6.92
CA ILE A 157 -27.40 4.13 5.58
C ILE A 157 -27.79 5.45 4.94
N HIS A 158 -27.22 5.76 3.78
CA HIS A 158 -27.45 6.99 3.05
C HIS A 158 -27.47 6.72 1.54
N ASP A 159 -28.04 7.66 0.79
CA ASP A 159 -28.01 7.65 -0.66
C ASP A 159 -26.60 8.12 -1.13
N PRO A 160 -25.84 7.29 -1.85
CA PRO A 160 -24.50 7.64 -2.30
C PRO A 160 -24.44 8.89 -3.22
N SER A 161 -25.54 9.17 -3.94
CA SER A 161 -25.60 10.30 -4.89
C SER A 161 -25.60 11.67 -4.21
N LYS A 162 -25.97 11.72 -2.92
CA LYS A 162 -26.12 12.98 -2.15
C LYS A 162 -24.85 13.41 -1.42
N PHE A 163 -23.78 12.65 -1.51
CA PHE A 163 -22.58 12.89 -0.71
C PHE A 163 -21.30 12.80 -1.53
N SER A 164 -20.24 13.47 -1.03
CA SER A 164 -18.91 13.35 -1.63
C SER A 164 -18.44 11.90 -1.67
N LYS A 165 -17.74 11.55 -2.74
CA LYS A 165 -17.03 10.26 -2.91
C LYS A 165 -15.95 10.03 -1.85
N TYR A 166 -15.41 11.11 -1.28
CA TYR A 166 -14.41 11.07 -0.22
C TYR A 166 -15.07 11.24 1.14
N ALA A 167 -14.71 10.40 2.10
CA ALA A 167 -15.07 10.59 3.48
C ALA A 167 -14.06 11.55 4.12
N SER A 168 -14.53 12.62 4.77
CA SER A 168 -13.71 13.52 5.58
C SER A 168 -13.66 13.03 7.02
N GLU A 169 -12.74 13.58 7.81
CA GLU A 169 -12.61 13.26 9.23
C GLU A 169 -13.86 13.65 10.04
N HIS A 170 -14.57 14.72 9.62
CA HIS A 170 -15.80 15.21 10.23
C HIS A 170 -17.07 14.87 9.43
N ASP A 171 -17.12 13.65 8.86
CA ASP A 171 -18.26 13.21 8.07
C ASP A 171 -19.44 12.80 8.97
N ASP A 172 -20.54 13.55 8.91
CA ASP A 172 -21.77 13.36 9.71
C ASP A 172 -22.47 12.00 9.47
N ARG A 173 -22.06 11.30 8.41
CA ARG A 173 -22.53 9.94 8.14
C ARG A 173 -21.94 8.92 9.09
N ILE A 174 -20.79 9.21 9.69
CA ILE A 174 -20.10 8.27 10.60
C ILE A 174 -20.90 8.19 11.90
N THR A 175 -21.26 6.96 12.30
CA THR A 175 -21.95 6.76 13.59
C THR A 175 -20.96 6.95 14.75
N LYS A 176 -21.48 7.22 15.97
CA LYS A 176 -20.62 7.36 17.16
C LYS A 176 -19.76 6.11 17.37
N PHE A 177 -20.34 4.94 17.26
CA PHE A 177 -19.62 3.67 17.35
C PHE A 177 -18.70 3.46 16.13
N GLY A 178 -19.14 3.89 14.94
CA GLY A 178 -18.34 3.87 13.73
C GLY A 178 -17.04 4.67 13.84
N LYS A 179 -17.07 5.81 14.52
CA LYS A 179 -15.85 6.61 14.80
C LYS A 179 -14.85 5.84 15.66
N PHE A 180 -15.33 5.17 16.72
CA PHE A 180 -14.50 4.30 17.55
C PHE A 180 -13.92 3.12 16.75
N MET A 181 -14.77 2.41 15.97
CA MET A 181 -14.32 1.29 15.13
C MET A 181 -13.20 1.69 14.16
N ARG A 182 -13.36 2.83 13.48
CA ARG A 182 -12.36 3.34 12.52
C ARG A 182 -11.03 3.65 13.21
N LYS A 183 -11.09 4.30 14.38
CA LYS A 183 -9.88 4.60 15.17
C LYS A 183 -9.13 3.33 15.57
N MET A 184 -9.86 2.26 15.91
CA MET A 184 -9.31 0.96 16.32
C MET A 184 -9.12 -0.02 15.15
N ARG A 185 -9.41 0.39 13.90
CA ARG A 185 -9.38 -0.45 12.70
C ARG A 185 -10.25 -1.71 12.77
N LEU A 186 -11.20 -1.77 13.70
CA LEU A 186 -12.11 -2.91 13.86
C LEU A 186 -13.03 -3.08 12.65
N ASP A 187 -13.36 -1.99 11.96
CA ASP A 187 -14.20 -2.01 10.75
C ASP A 187 -13.53 -2.77 9.59
N GLU A 188 -12.21 -2.90 9.59
CA GLU A 188 -11.45 -3.58 8.53
C GLU A 188 -11.23 -5.08 8.78
N LEU A 189 -11.51 -5.60 10.00
CA LEU A 189 -11.31 -7.01 10.34
C LEU A 189 -12.01 -8.01 9.39
N PRO A 190 -13.23 -7.75 8.86
CA PRO A 190 -13.85 -8.67 7.90
C PRO A 190 -13.09 -8.84 6.58
N GLN A 191 -12.14 -7.93 6.25
CA GLN A 191 -11.28 -8.06 5.07
C GLN A 191 -10.33 -9.26 5.17
N LEU A 192 -10.10 -9.81 6.37
CA LEU A 192 -9.37 -11.08 6.52
C LEU A 192 -10.03 -12.21 5.70
N ILE A 193 -11.34 -12.16 5.48
CA ILE A 193 -12.04 -13.08 4.57
C ILE A 193 -11.58 -12.88 3.13
N ASN A 194 -11.36 -11.62 2.69
CA ASN A 194 -10.81 -11.35 1.35
C ASN A 194 -9.38 -11.87 1.22
N VAL A 195 -8.57 -11.77 2.29
CA VAL A 195 -7.22 -12.35 2.32
C VAL A 195 -7.30 -13.87 2.20
N LEU A 196 -8.15 -14.54 2.96
CA LEU A 196 -8.31 -16.00 2.90
C LEU A 196 -8.83 -16.49 1.52
N ARG A 197 -9.67 -15.70 0.85
CA ARG A 197 -10.15 -15.99 -0.51
C ARG A 197 -9.06 -15.80 -1.58
N GLY A 198 -8.07 -14.96 -1.31
CA GLY A 198 -7.02 -14.60 -2.28
C GLY A 198 -7.34 -13.35 -3.09
N ASP A 199 -8.44 -12.65 -2.79
CA ASP A 199 -8.75 -11.35 -3.38
C ASP A 199 -7.75 -10.29 -2.93
N MET A 200 -7.23 -10.45 -1.68
CA MET A 200 -6.26 -9.59 -1.04
C MET A 200 -5.09 -10.39 -0.46
N SER A 201 -3.99 -9.69 -0.22
CA SER A 201 -2.84 -10.09 0.59
C SER A 201 -2.89 -9.35 1.92
N PHE A 202 -2.10 -9.80 2.90
CA PHE A 202 -1.93 -9.01 4.13
C PHE A 202 -1.17 -7.71 3.83
N VAL A 203 -0.07 -7.80 3.06
CA VAL A 203 0.75 -6.65 2.65
C VAL A 203 0.69 -6.47 1.13
N GLY A 204 0.43 -5.26 0.67
CA GLY A 204 0.38 -4.88 -0.74
C GLY A 204 -0.20 -3.47 -0.94
N PRO A 205 -0.24 -2.94 -2.16
CA PRO A 205 -0.90 -1.69 -2.47
C PRO A 205 -2.37 -1.70 -2.04
N ARG A 206 -2.83 -0.63 -1.38
CA ARG A 206 -4.24 -0.54 -0.93
C ARG A 206 -5.19 -0.54 -2.12
N PRO A 207 -6.21 -1.40 -2.17
CA PRO A 207 -7.14 -1.43 -3.30
C PRO A 207 -8.02 -0.17 -3.33
N GLU A 208 -8.02 0.54 -4.45
CA GLU A 208 -8.85 1.73 -4.61
C GLU A 208 -10.29 1.38 -5.02
N TRP A 209 -11.25 2.24 -4.64
CA TRP A 209 -12.60 2.15 -5.14
C TRP A 209 -12.58 2.18 -6.67
N ASN A 210 -13.35 1.29 -7.33
CA ASN A 210 -13.25 1.08 -8.76
C ASN A 210 -13.44 2.38 -9.57
N GLU A 211 -14.41 3.23 -9.21
CA GLU A 211 -14.62 4.51 -9.91
C GLU A 211 -13.44 5.46 -9.78
N LEU A 212 -12.87 5.58 -8.55
CA LEU A 212 -11.71 6.43 -8.33
C LEU A 212 -10.45 5.87 -9.00
N GLY A 213 -10.22 4.57 -8.89
CA GLY A 213 -9.08 3.93 -9.52
C GLY A 213 -9.10 4.08 -11.04
N ARG A 214 -10.28 3.95 -11.68
CA ARG A 214 -10.42 4.19 -13.12
C ARG A 214 -10.22 5.67 -13.52
N ASP A 215 -10.56 6.60 -12.65
CA ASP A 215 -10.27 8.03 -12.86
C ASP A 215 -8.76 8.31 -12.72
N TYR A 216 -8.11 7.74 -11.71
CA TYR A 216 -6.66 7.84 -11.51
C TYR A 216 -5.86 7.23 -12.67
N GLU A 217 -6.30 6.10 -13.24
CA GLU A 217 -5.69 5.50 -14.44
C GLU A 217 -5.61 6.45 -15.63
N LYS A 218 -6.57 7.39 -15.73
CA LYS A 218 -6.62 8.38 -16.82
C LYS A 218 -5.75 9.60 -16.55
N LYS A 219 -5.51 9.92 -15.27
CA LYS A 219 -4.85 11.15 -14.82
C LYS A 219 -3.41 10.96 -14.41
N ILE A 220 -3.03 9.76 -13.96
CA ILE A 220 -1.71 9.46 -13.42
C ILE A 220 -1.01 8.46 -14.32
N LYS A 221 0.14 8.87 -14.84
CA LYS A 221 1.00 8.00 -15.64
C LYS A 221 1.38 6.74 -14.86
N ASN A 222 1.42 5.60 -15.53
CA ASN A 222 1.85 4.32 -14.95
C ASN A 222 0.99 3.80 -13.77
N TYR A 223 -0.20 4.39 -13.50
CA TYR A 223 -1.04 4.00 -12.36
C TYR A 223 -1.40 2.52 -12.35
N LYS A 224 -1.55 1.90 -13.50
CA LYS A 224 -1.88 0.47 -13.65
C LYS A 224 -0.81 -0.48 -13.15
N LEU A 225 0.44 -0.05 -13.02
CA LEU A 225 1.53 -0.88 -12.52
C LEU A 225 1.27 -1.41 -11.11
N ARG A 226 0.52 -0.67 -10.29
CA ARG A 226 0.15 -1.11 -8.94
C ARG A 226 -0.74 -2.36 -8.92
N TYR A 227 -1.39 -2.69 -10.02
CA TYR A 227 -2.21 -3.90 -10.17
C TYR A 227 -1.38 -5.14 -10.53
N GLY A 228 -0.08 -5.02 -10.71
CA GLY A 228 0.83 -6.13 -10.97
C GLY A 228 0.96 -7.13 -9.82
N VAL A 229 0.57 -6.72 -8.61
CA VAL A 229 0.55 -7.56 -7.41
C VAL A 229 -0.85 -7.60 -6.77
N VAL A 230 -1.07 -8.57 -5.89
CA VAL A 230 -2.33 -8.67 -5.13
C VAL A 230 -2.41 -7.48 -4.16
N PRO A 231 -3.55 -6.76 -4.09
CA PRO A 231 -3.70 -5.62 -3.19
C PRO A 231 -3.66 -6.06 -1.73
N GLY A 232 -3.19 -5.16 -0.83
CA GLY A 232 -2.99 -5.44 0.57
C GLY A 232 -4.05 -4.85 1.51
N LEU A 233 -4.19 -5.48 2.69
CA LEU A 233 -4.88 -4.90 3.84
C LEU A 233 -4.09 -3.70 4.38
N THR A 234 -2.78 -3.83 4.44
CA THR A 234 -1.81 -2.76 4.67
C THR A 234 -0.79 -2.71 3.55
N GLY A 235 0.02 -1.64 3.46
CA GLY A 235 1.02 -1.49 2.41
C GLY A 235 2.04 -0.41 2.71
N TRP A 236 3.13 -0.40 1.94
CA TRP A 236 4.23 0.54 2.14
C TRP A 236 3.76 1.99 2.05
N ALA A 237 2.94 2.34 1.05
CA ALA A 237 2.35 3.67 0.95
C ALA A 237 1.53 4.06 2.20
N GLN A 238 0.84 3.11 2.83
CA GLN A 238 0.02 3.39 4.02
C GLN A 238 0.85 3.66 5.28
N VAL A 239 2.07 3.11 5.37
CA VAL A 239 2.94 3.29 6.54
C VAL A 239 3.96 4.41 6.36
N MET A 240 4.21 4.87 5.12
CA MET A 240 5.20 5.90 4.79
C MET A 240 4.59 7.25 4.43
N TYR A 241 3.35 7.27 3.93
CA TYR A 241 2.68 8.49 3.46
C TYR A 241 1.41 8.78 4.27
N PRO A 242 1.21 10.04 4.72
CA PRO A 242 0.01 10.41 5.48
C PRO A 242 -1.26 10.29 4.63
N TYR A 243 -2.40 10.31 5.29
CA TYR A 243 -3.69 10.25 4.61
C TYR A 243 -3.89 11.48 3.70
N GLY A 244 -4.29 11.23 2.46
CA GLY A 244 -4.65 12.23 1.47
C GLY A 244 -5.63 11.64 0.46
N ALA A 245 -6.47 12.49 -0.15
CA ALA A 245 -7.58 12.07 -1.01
C ALA A 245 -7.61 12.80 -2.37
N SER A 246 -6.59 13.59 -2.70
CA SER A 246 -6.44 14.27 -3.99
C SER A 246 -5.82 13.34 -5.05
N VAL A 247 -5.82 13.79 -6.31
CA VAL A 247 -5.11 13.12 -7.40
C VAL A 247 -3.60 13.13 -7.15
N ASP A 248 -3.07 14.23 -6.61
CA ASP A 248 -1.65 14.36 -6.26
C ASP A 248 -1.26 13.39 -5.14
N ASP A 249 -2.12 13.23 -4.11
CA ASP A 249 -1.92 12.21 -3.08
C ASP A 249 -1.92 10.80 -3.66
N ALA A 250 -2.79 10.53 -4.64
CA ALA A 250 -2.81 9.23 -5.32
C ALA A 250 -1.54 8.98 -6.13
N ALA A 251 -0.97 10.02 -6.77
CA ALA A 251 0.31 9.94 -7.46
C ALA A 251 1.47 9.70 -6.47
N ARG A 252 1.48 10.41 -5.32
CA ARG A 252 2.48 10.17 -4.27
C ARG A 252 2.40 8.77 -3.68
N LYS A 253 1.19 8.27 -3.42
CA LYS A 253 0.99 6.88 -2.96
C LYS A 253 1.50 5.87 -3.99
N LEU A 254 1.30 6.14 -5.29
CA LEU A 254 1.82 5.29 -6.35
C LEU A 254 3.35 5.20 -6.30
N GLU A 255 4.07 6.28 -5.99
CA GLU A 255 5.53 6.28 -5.84
C GLU A 255 6.01 5.24 -4.81
N TYR A 256 5.32 5.19 -3.66
CA TYR A 256 5.61 4.19 -2.61
C TYR A 256 5.12 2.78 -2.99
N ASP A 257 3.97 2.66 -3.66
CA ASP A 257 3.47 1.39 -4.13
C ASP A 257 4.43 0.74 -5.15
N LEU A 258 5.01 1.54 -6.07
CA LEU A 258 5.99 1.06 -7.05
C LEU A 258 7.29 0.62 -6.38
N TYR A 259 7.77 1.36 -5.38
CA TYR A 259 8.92 0.94 -4.57
C TYR A 259 8.67 -0.42 -3.93
N TYR A 260 7.53 -0.59 -3.28
CA TYR A 260 7.15 -1.87 -2.71
C TYR A 260 7.12 -2.99 -3.76
N ILE A 261 6.50 -2.77 -4.91
CA ILE A 261 6.39 -3.79 -5.97
C ILE A 261 7.78 -4.18 -6.50
N LYS A 262 8.67 -3.21 -6.66
CA LYS A 262 10.04 -3.42 -7.15
C LYS A 262 10.87 -4.23 -6.15
N HIS A 263 10.75 -3.91 -4.86
CA HIS A 263 11.53 -4.51 -3.78
C HIS A 263 10.76 -5.56 -2.97
N GLN A 264 9.61 -6.00 -3.46
CA GLN A 264 8.78 -6.94 -2.72
C GLN A 264 9.53 -8.25 -2.49
N ASP A 265 9.79 -8.51 -1.22
CA ASP A 265 10.26 -9.79 -0.70
C ASP A 265 9.63 -10.07 0.68
N PHE A 266 10.01 -11.16 1.30
CA PHE A 266 9.48 -11.53 2.62
C PHE A 266 9.92 -10.56 3.73
N VAL A 267 11.13 -10.02 3.63
CA VAL A 267 11.68 -9.07 4.62
C VAL A 267 10.91 -7.75 4.54
N MET A 268 10.66 -7.25 3.33
CA MET A 268 9.87 -6.05 3.11
C MET A 268 8.43 -6.20 3.65
N ASP A 269 7.81 -7.37 3.46
CA ASP A 269 6.50 -7.65 4.03
C ASP A 269 6.52 -7.61 5.56
N LEU A 270 7.55 -8.17 6.21
CA LEU A 270 7.71 -8.09 7.66
C LEU A 270 7.92 -6.64 8.14
N VAL A 271 8.73 -5.86 7.43
CA VAL A 271 8.93 -4.43 7.76
C VAL A 271 7.61 -3.68 7.73
N VAL A 272 6.81 -3.85 6.67
CA VAL A 272 5.48 -3.23 6.56
C VAL A 272 4.55 -3.71 7.67
N PHE A 273 4.55 -5.01 7.97
CA PHE A 273 3.75 -5.60 9.04
C PHE A 273 4.07 -4.95 10.40
N PHE A 274 5.34 -4.90 10.80
CA PHE A 274 5.74 -4.31 12.09
C PHE A 274 5.49 -2.80 12.15
N LYS A 275 5.72 -2.05 11.06
CA LYS A 275 5.36 -0.64 10.98
C LYS A 275 3.85 -0.45 11.17
N THR A 276 3.03 -1.29 10.54
CA THR A 276 1.56 -1.26 10.71
C THR A 276 1.15 -1.54 12.15
N MET A 277 1.72 -2.57 12.79
CA MET A 277 1.46 -2.87 14.19
C MET A 277 1.80 -1.68 15.11
N LYS A 278 2.94 -1.03 14.87
CA LYS A 278 3.31 0.19 15.59
C LYS A 278 2.28 1.31 15.42
N ILE A 279 1.80 1.55 14.19
CA ILE A 279 0.79 2.56 13.90
C ILE A 279 -0.53 2.25 14.60
N VAL A 280 -0.98 0.99 14.56
CA VAL A 280 -2.24 0.56 15.20
C VAL A 280 -2.17 0.65 16.71
N LEU A 281 -1.07 0.21 17.33
CA LEU A 281 -0.92 0.19 18.78
C LEU A 281 -0.71 1.58 19.38
N PHE A 282 0.03 2.46 18.71
CA PHE A 282 0.37 3.78 19.22
C PHE A 282 -0.48 4.92 18.66
N GLY A 283 -1.50 4.61 17.85
CA GLY A 283 -2.50 5.59 17.40
C GLY A 283 -1.96 6.67 16.44
N LYS A 284 -0.80 6.46 15.81
CA LYS A 284 -0.21 7.41 14.85
C LYS A 284 -0.71 7.19 13.41
N GLY A 285 -1.88 6.62 13.24
CA GLY A 285 -2.44 6.21 11.95
C GLY A 285 -3.72 6.97 11.59
N MET A 286 -3.62 8.29 11.53
CA MET A 286 -4.47 9.15 10.68
C MET A 286 -3.77 10.48 10.46
#